data_5eb7c0102d69f49632676135d6ad6c71
#
_entry.id   5eb7c0102d69f49632676135d6ad6c71
#
_cell.length_a   1.000
_cell.length_b   1.000
_cell.length_c   1.000
_cell.angle_alpha   90.00
_cell.angle_beta   90.00
_cell.angle_gamma   90.00
#
_symmetry.space_group_name_H-M   'P 1'
#
loop_
_entity.id
_entity.type
_entity.pdbx_description
1 polymer ?
#
loop_
_entity_poly.entity_id
_entity_poly.type
_entity_poly.pdbx_seq_one_letter_code
_entity_poly.pdbx_strand_id
1 'polypeptide(L)'
;MKILFLDSPAFAKKDMLEAFHNCEIETDLFMHEDYNVRKSAAYDAAFDAAVEGTSYDFVFSFNYYPILATCAHRHNLRYVSYVYDSPLVALYSFTITYPTNYIFLFDYPIYEELKQEIGRAHV
;
A
#
# COMPACT_ATOMS: atom_id res chain seq x y z
N MET A 1 0.55 -17.60 -4.16
CA MET A 1 0.85 -16.17 -3.94
C MET A 1 0.49 -15.79 -2.52
N LYS A 2 1.34 -15.06 -1.88
CA LYS A 2 1.14 -14.60 -0.50
C LYS A 2 1.37 -13.10 -0.42
N ILE A 3 0.45 -12.37 0.23
CA ILE A 3 0.53 -10.93 0.35
C ILE A 3 0.39 -10.48 1.81
N LEU A 4 0.96 -9.31 2.10
CA LEU A 4 0.77 -8.63 3.37
C LEU A 4 -0.24 -7.50 3.16
N PHE A 5 -1.34 -7.54 3.91
CA PHE A 5 -2.47 -6.63 3.75
C PHE A 5 -2.52 -5.68 4.94
N LEU A 6 -2.38 -4.38 4.69
CA LEU A 6 -2.51 -3.39 5.76
C LEU A 6 -3.96 -3.32 6.23
N ASP A 7 -4.20 -3.67 7.49
CA ASP A 7 -5.52 -3.63 8.10
C ASP A 7 -5.79 -2.21 8.63
N SER A 8 -6.26 -1.35 7.75
CA SER A 8 -6.67 0.01 8.07
C SER A 8 -8.18 0.15 7.87
N PRO A 9 -8.81 1.18 8.47
CA PRO A 9 -10.24 1.38 8.27
C PRO A 9 -10.57 1.59 6.79
N ALA A 10 -11.39 0.68 6.23
CA ALA A 10 -11.81 0.74 4.84
C ALA A 10 -13.11 -0.03 4.68
N PHE A 11 -14.09 0.56 4.00
CA PHE A 11 -15.40 -0.06 3.86
C PHE A 11 -15.37 -1.29 2.95
N ALA A 12 -14.45 -1.37 2.01
CA ALA A 12 -14.35 -2.49 1.07
C ALA A 12 -13.36 -3.57 1.49
N LYS A 13 -12.82 -3.51 2.71
CA LYS A 13 -11.80 -4.45 3.18
C LYS A 13 -12.28 -5.90 3.13
N LYS A 14 -13.48 -6.16 3.65
CA LYS A 14 -14.05 -7.51 3.68
C LYS A 14 -14.19 -8.09 2.28
N ASP A 15 -14.70 -7.29 1.34
CA ASP A 15 -14.90 -7.73 -0.03
C ASP A 15 -13.58 -8.04 -0.72
N MET A 16 -12.56 -7.22 -0.47
CA MET A 16 -11.25 -7.44 -1.06
C MET A 16 -10.57 -8.70 -0.50
N LEU A 17 -10.67 -8.92 0.80
CA LEU A 17 -10.13 -10.13 1.42
C LEU A 17 -10.80 -11.37 0.87
N GLU A 18 -12.11 -11.33 0.67
CA GLU A 18 -12.86 -12.43 0.08
C GLU A 18 -12.44 -12.66 -1.38
N ALA A 19 -12.24 -11.60 -2.14
CA ALA A 19 -11.77 -11.70 -3.52
C ALA A 19 -10.38 -12.33 -3.59
N PHE A 20 -9.46 -11.94 -2.72
CA PHE A 20 -8.14 -12.56 -2.65
C PHE A 20 -8.23 -14.02 -2.29
N HIS A 21 -9.07 -14.37 -1.33
CA HIS A 21 -9.28 -15.77 -0.97
C HIS A 21 -9.81 -16.59 -2.15
N ASN A 22 -10.78 -16.06 -2.88
CA ASN A 22 -11.36 -16.73 -4.05
C ASN A 22 -10.35 -16.90 -5.19
N CYS A 23 -9.35 -16.05 -5.26
CA CYS A 23 -8.25 -16.15 -6.22
C CYS A 23 -7.08 -16.99 -5.69
N GLU A 24 -7.25 -17.66 -4.56
CA GLU A 24 -6.23 -18.49 -3.93
C GLU A 24 -4.98 -17.69 -3.52
N ILE A 25 -5.18 -16.43 -3.15
CA ILE A 25 -4.11 -15.56 -2.65
C ILE A 25 -4.14 -15.63 -1.13
N GLU A 26 -3.07 -16.14 -0.54
CA GLU A 26 -2.91 -16.18 0.91
C GLU A 26 -2.61 -14.78 1.44
N THR A 27 -3.34 -14.35 2.46
CA THR A 27 -3.27 -12.99 2.97
C THR A 27 -2.95 -12.98 4.47
N ASP A 28 -1.87 -12.29 4.84
CA ASP A 28 -1.56 -11.98 6.23
C ASP A 28 -1.94 -10.53 6.50
N LEU A 29 -2.57 -10.27 7.64
CA LEU A 29 -2.95 -8.90 8.01
C LEU A 29 -1.82 -8.26 8.81
N PHE A 30 -1.54 -7.00 8.51
CA PHE A 30 -0.60 -6.18 9.27
C PHE A 30 -1.33 -4.95 9.80
N MET A 31 -1.32 -4.77 11.11
CA MET A 31 -1.97 -3.64 11.76
C MET A 31 -0.99 -2.95 12.71
N HIS A 32 -0.99 -1.63 12.68
CA HIS A 32 -0.23 -0.81 13.61
C HIS A 32 -0.92 0.53 13.77
N GLU A 33 -0.97 1.05 14.98
CA GLU A 33 -1.66 2.32 15.26
C GLU A 33 -1.05 3.52 14.50
N ASP A 34 0.23 3.43 14.14
CA ASP A 34 0.95 4.49 13.44
C ASP A 34 0.88 4.37 11.91
N TYR A 35 -0.10 3.62 11.39
CA TYR A 35 -0.21 3.41 9.94
C TYR A 35 -0.39 4.69 9.13
N ASN A 36 -0.89 5.74 9.76
CA ASN A 36 -1.23 7.00 9.12
C ASN A 36 -0.35 8.16 9.55
N VAL A 37 0.74 7.90 10.26
CA VAL A 37 1.69 8.95 10.61
C VAL A 37 2.79 9.03 9.56
N ARG A 38 3.49 10.14 9.55
CA ARG A 38 4.54 10.39 8.56
C ARG A 38 5.79 9.57 8.83
N LYS A 39 6.14 9.38 10.10
CA LYS A 39 7.37 8.71 10.50
C LYS A 39 7.16 8.05 11.87
N SER A 40 7.59 6.80 12.00
CA SER A 40 7.48 6.06 13.25
C SER A 40 8.51 4.94 13.26
N ALA A 41 9.45 5.01 14.20
CA ALA A 41 10.42 3.93 14.40
C ALA A 41 9.71 2.65 14.85
N ALA A 42 8.65 2.76 15.63
CA ALA A 42 7.88 1.60 16.08
C ALA A 42 7.18 0.90 14.90
N TYR A 43 6.63 1.67 13.97
CA TYR A 43 6.03 1.12 12.76
C TYR A 43 7.07 0.40 11.92
N ASP A 44 8.22 1.03 11.71
CA ASP A 44 9.30 0.45 10.91
C ASP A 44 9.75 -0.89 11.49
N ALA A 45 9.94 -0.95 12.80
CA ALA A 45 10.35 -2.18 13.48
C ALA A 45 9.27 -3.26 13.38
N ALA A 46 7.99 -2.89 13.54
CA ALA A 46 6.87 -3.83 13.41
C ALA A 46 6.78 -4.39 11.99
N PHE A 47 6.95 -3.53 10.99
CA PHE A 47 6.96 -3.97 9.59
C PHE A 47 8.12 -4.92 9.32
N ASP A 48 9.31 -4.58 9.78
CA ASP A 48 10.49 -5.43 9.59
C ASP A 48 10.27 -6.82 10.20
N ALA A 49 9.67 -6.88 11.39
CA ALA A 49 9.35 -8.14 12.03
C ALA A 49 8.29 -8.94 11.25
N ALA A 50 7.30 -8.24 10.69
CA ALA A 50 6.22 -8.88 9.95
C ALA A 50 6.72 -9.55 8.66
N VAL A 51 7.72 -8.98 8.00
CA VAL A 51 8.25 -9.52 6.74
C VAL A 51 9.44 -10.45 6.95
N GLU A 52 9.98 -10.53 8.16
CA GLU A 52 11.12 -11.40 8.46
C GLU A 52 10.73 -12.87 8.28
N GLY A 53 11.53 -13.59 7.50
CA GLY A 53 11.32 -15.01 7.28
C GLY A 53 10.15 -15.36 6.37
N THR A 54 9.45 -14.37 5.82
CA THR A 54 8.32 -14.60 4.92
C THR A 54 8.56 -13.88 3.60
N SER A 55 8.32 -14.59 2.50
CA SER A 55 8.46 -14.02 1.16
C SER A 55 7.07 -13.59 0.67
N TYR A 56 6.80 -12.30 0.70
CA TYR A 56 5.56 -11.76 0.18
C TYR A 56 5.71 -11.33 -1.26
N ASP A 57 4.68 -11.56 -2.07
CA ASP A 57 4.67 -11.13 -3.47
C ASP A 57 4.43 -9.64 -3.59
N PHE A 58 3.57 -9.09 -2.72
CA PHE A 58 3.40 -7.65 -2.61
C PHE A 58 2.74 -7.30 -1.28
N VAL A 59 2.78 -6.01 -0.96
CA VAL A 59 2.07 -5.41 0.17
C VAL A 59 0.89 -4.64 -0.39
N PHE A 60 -0.27 -4.73 0.23
CA PHE A 60 -1.49 -4.08 -0.25
C PHE A 60 -2.09 -3.16 0.81
N SER A 61 -2.61 -2.01 0.38
CA SER A 61 -3.48 -1.19 1.23
C SER A 61 -4.60 -0.54 0.41
N PHE A 62 -5.73 -0.28 1.06
CA PHE A 62 -6.68 0.71 0.57
C PHE A 62 -6.13 2.09 0.92
N ASN A 63 -6.18 2.99 -0.05
CA ASN A 63 -5.53 4.29 0.01
C ASN A 63 -4.01 4.17 0.08
N TYR A 64 -3.34 5.31 0.04
CA TYR A 64 -1.89 5.35 -0.03
C TYR A 64 -1.31 5.88 1.27
N TYR A 65 -0.36 5.15 1.84
CA TYR A 65 0.30 5.52 3.08
C TYR A 65 1.80 5.64 2.86
N PRO A 66 2.36 6.86 2.93
CA PRO A 66 3.80 7.07 2.69
C PRO A 66 4.69 6.25 3.60
N ILE A 67 4.31 6.04 4.86
CA ILE A 67 5.11 5.23 5.79
C ILE A 67 5.20 3.78 5.31
N LEU A 68 4.11 3.22 4.81
CA LEU A 68 4.11 1.86 4.27
C LEU A 68 4.91 1.79 2.97
N ALA A 69 4.79 2.81 2.11
CA ALA A 69 5.58 2.89 0.89
C ALA A 69 7.08 2.88 1.17
N THR A 70 7.51 3.63 2.19
CA THR A 70 8.91 3.68 2.60
C THR A 70 9.39 2.34 3.12
N CYS A 71 8.59 1.66 3.95
CA CYS A 71 8.92 0.33 4.46
C CYS A 71 9.04 -0.69 3.33
N ALA A 72 8.09 -0.71 2.41
CA ALA A 72 8.11 -1.62 1.28
C ALA A 72 9.32 -1.35 0.37
N HIS A 73 9.61 -0.09 0.11
CA HIS A 73 10.77 0.30 -0.68
C HIS A 73 12.07 -0.17 -0.05
N ARG A 74 12.22 -0.01 1.27
CA ARG A 74 13.40 -0.45 2.00
C ARG A 74 13.65 -1.95 1.88
N HIS A 75 12.58 -2.75 1.79
CA HIS A 75 12.66 -4.20 1.63
C HIS A 75 12.58 -4.65 0.17
N ASN A 76 12.54 -3.71 -0.78
CA ASN A 76 12.36 -4.00 -2.21
C ASN A 76 11.10 -4.83 -2.48
N LEU A 77 10.03 -4.56 -1.75
CA LEU A 77 8.73 -5.18 -1.92
C LEU A 77 7.82 -4.28 -2.76
N ARG A 78 7.06 -4.90 -3.65
CA ARG A 78 6.04 -4.17 -4.39
C ARG A 78 4.96 -3.71 -3.42
N TYR A 79 4.52 -2.47 -3.58
CA TYR A 79 3.43 -1.90 -2.79
C TYR A 79 2.28 -1.53 -3.71
N VAL A 80 1.18 -2.24 -3.56
CA VAL A 80 -0.03 -2.02 -4.34
C VAL A 80 -1.02 -1.26 -3.48
N SER A 81 -1.43 -0.09 -3.93
CA SER A 81 -2.43 0.71 -3.23
C SER A 81 -3.60 1.00 -4.14
N TYR A 82 -4.81 0.82 -3.60
CA TYR A 82 -6.06 1.13 -4.30
C TYR A 82 -6.67 2.36 -3.64
N VAL A 83 -6.57 3.50 -4.34
CA VAL A 83 -6.94 4.81 -3.79
C VAL A 83 -8.36 5.16 -4.23
N TYR A 84 -9.26 5.27 -3.25
CA TYR A 84 -10.64 5.66 -3.49
C TYR A 84 -11.02 6.99 -2.84
N ASP A 85 -10.24 7.47 -1.87
CA ASP A 85 -10.41 8.80 -1.30
C ASP A 85 -9.70 9.83 -2.16
N SER A 86 -10.46 10.71 -2.77
CA SER A 86 -9.91 11.72 -3.67
C SER A 86 -10.47 13.11 -3.35
N PRO A 87 -9.62 14.15 -3.30
CA PRO A 87 -8.16 14.09 -3.42
C PRO A 87 -7.50 13.56 -2.15
N LEU A 88 -6.50 12.70 -2.30
CA LEU A 88 -5.75 12.17 -1.18
C LEU A 88 -4.41 12.90 -1.09
N VAL A 89 -4.25 13.69 -0.03
CA VAL A 89 -3.05 14.52 0.16
C VAL A 89 -1.77 13.70 0.22
N ALA A 90 -1.84 12.48 0.76
CA ALA A 90 -0.68 11.59 0.84
C ALA A 90 -0.05 11.27 -0.52
N LEU A 91 -0.82 11.37 -1.61
CA LEU A 91 -0.30 11.14 -2.97
C LEU A 91 0.68 12.23 -3.42
N TYR A 92 0.76 13.35 -2.72
CA TYR A 92 1.71 14.42 -3.03
C TYR A 92 2.99 14.31 -2.22
N SER A 93 3.20 13.17 -1.54
CA SER A 93 4.45 12.86 -0.86
C SER A 93 5.53 12.48 -1.88
N PHE A 94 6.80 12.79 -1.57
CA PHE A 94 7.92 12.37 -2.44
C PHE A 94 8.00 10.84 -2.59
N THR A 95 7.42 10.09 -1.67
CA THR A 95 7.46 8.62 -1.72
C THR A 95 6.76 8.03 -2.93
N ILE A 96 5.89 8.79 -3.60
CA ILE A 96 5.19 8.30 -4.81
C ILE A 96 6.15 7.98 -5.95
N THR A 97 7.36 8.52 -5.92
CA THR A 97 8.37 8.27 -6.95
C THR A 97 9.07 6.92 -6.79
N TYR A 98 8.86 6.21 -5.68
CA TYR A 98 9.50 4.91 -5.48
C TYR A 98 9.08 3.90 -6.55
N PRO A 99 10.04 3.21 -7.18
CA PRO A 99 9.70 2.25 -8.25
C PRO A 99 8.95 1.01 -7.74
N THR A 100 8.88 0.80 -6.43
CA THR A 100 8.11 -0.28 -5.82
C THR A 100 6.61 0.01 -5.76
N ASN A 101 6.18 1.25 -6.01
CA ASN A 101 4.77 1.64 -5.95
C ASN A 101 3.99 1.20 -7.20
N TYR A 102 2.81 0.62 -6.98
CA TYR A 102 1.81 0.35 -8.00
C TYR A 102 0.50 0.94 -7.48
N ILE A 103 0.13 2.10 -7.99
CA ILE A 103 -0.98 2.90 -7.47
C ILE A 103 -2.15 2.87 -8.43
N PHE A 104 -3.29 2.38 -7.95
CA PHE A 104 -4.54 2.34 -8.71
C PHE A 104 -5.43 3.48 -8.24
N LEU A 105 -5.75 4.38 -9.15
CA LEU A 105 -6.59 5.55 -8.90
C LEU A 105 -7.86 5.43 -9.72
N PHE A 106 -9.00 5.89 -9.17
CA PHE A 106 -10.19 6.03 -9.96
C PHE A 106 -10.65 7.48 -10.09
N ASP A 107 -9.73 8.41 -9.85
CA ASP A 107 -9.92 9.84 -10.15
C ASP A 107 -8.98 10.22 -11.30
N TYR A 108 -9.54 10.34 -12.49
CA TYR A 108 -8.74 10.61 -13.69
C TYR A 108 -7.98 11.94 -13.64
N PRO A 109 -8.55 13.06 -13.14
CA PRO A 109 -7.76 14.29 -13.02
C PRO A 109 -6.53 14.12 -12.15
N ILE A 110 -6.61 13.39 -11.04
CA ILE A 110 -5.44 13.12 -10.20
C ILE A 110 -4.44 12.23 -10.93
N TYR A 111 -4.92 11.23 -11.66
CA TYR A 111 -4.05 10.39 -12.46
C TYR A 111 -3.25 11.23 -13.49
N GLU A 112 -3.91 12.12 -14.21
CA GLU A 112 -3.25 12.99 -15.18
C GLU A 112 -2.19 13.88 -14.54
N GLU A 113 -2.45 14.35 -13.32
CA GLU A 113 -1.53 15.19 -12.58
C GLU A 113 -0.29 14.44 -12.12
N LEU A 114 -0.44 13.17 -11.72
CA LEU A 114 0.62 12.41 -11.06
C LEU A 114 1.33 11.41 -11.97
N LYS A 115 0.80 11.10 -13.15
CA LYS A 115 1.32 10.03 -14.00
C LYS A 115 2.79 10.19 -14.39
N GLN A 116 3.26 11.43 -14.50
CA GLN A 116 4.65 11.71 -14.84
C GLN A 116 5.60 11.30 -13.73
N GLU A 117 5.15 11.34 -12.50
CA GLU A 117 5.95 11.09 -11.32
C GLU A 117 5.83 9.65 -10.85
N ILE A 118 4.61 9.08 -10.93
CA ILE A 118 4.36 7.71 -10.48
C ILE A 118 4.82 6.69 -11.51
N GLY A 119 4.54 6.94 -12.80
CA GLY A 119 4.91 6.03 -13.89
C GLY A 119 4.12 4.73 -13.94
N ARG A 120 3.44 4.34 -12.87
CA ARG A 120 2.67 3.09 -12.75
C ARG A 120 1.30 3.30 -12.13
N ALA A 121 0.71 4.47 -12.32
CA ALA A 121 -0.63 4.75 -11.86
C ALA A 121 -1.65 4.22 -12.86
N HIS A 122 -2.78 3.70 -12.36
CA HIS A 122 -3.88 3.19 -13.16
C HIS A 122 -5.20 3.77 -12.67
N VAL A 123 -6.10 3.99 -13.59
CA VAL A 123 -7.44 4.48 -13.29
C VAL A 123 -8.45 3.36 -13.46
#